data_e4e47d399f45d2e773fe41607c71aced
#
_entry.id   e4e47d399f45d2e773fe41607c71aced
#
_cell.length_a   1.000
_cell.length_b   1.000
_cell.length_c   1.000
_cell.angle_alpha   90.00
_cell.angle_beta   90.00
_cell.angle_gamma   90.00
#
_symmetry.space_group_name_H-M   'P 1'
#
loop_
_entity.id
_entity.type
_entity.pdbx_description
1 polymer ?
#
loop_
_entity_poly.entity_id
_entity_poly.type
_entity_poly.pdbx_seq_one_letter_code
_entity_poly.pdbx_strand_id
1 'polypeptide(L)'
;MTSIQQLPILAASVCVRRGDEVLLVQRGKQPGLGKWAFPGGKVKFGETTMQAALRELKEECGISAQIGKMIGLYEVIQADVHFAIACYFARDPDGVIQAGSDAADARWLKVHEIGALALAANIAQVVATSEQFLTISDKSDVLR
;
A
#
# COMPACT_ATOMS: atom_id res chain seq x y z
N MET A 1 29.63 24.01 -9.21
CA MET A 1 28.18 23.83 -9.04
C MET A 1 27.88 22.46 -8.48
N THR A 2 27.13 22.42 -7.46
CA THR A 2 26.71 21.15 -6.88
C THR A 2 25.49 20.67 -7.60
N SER A 3 25.62 19.58 -8.33
CA SER A 3 24.45 18.96 -8.90
C SER A 3 23.63 18.30 -7.81
N ILE A 4 22.34 18.38 -7.92
CA ILE A 4 21.47 17.65 -7.04
C ILE A 4 21.65 16.17 -7.39
N GLN A 5 22.14 15.40 -6.44
CA GLN A 5 22.27 13.96 -6.64
C GLN A 5 20.90 13.33 -6.61
N GLN A 6 20.65 12.49 -7.60
CA GLN A 6 19.50 11.63 -7.56
C GLN A 6 19.81 10.46 -6.65
N LEU A 7 19.05 10.33 -5.58
CA LEU A 7 19.20 9.26 -4.60
C LEU A 7 17.96 8.40 -4.60
N PRO A 8 18.13 7.10 -4.32
CA PRO A 8 16.97 6.26 -4.04
C PRO A 8 16.18 6.82 -2.87
N ILE A 9 14.88 6.73 -2.96
CA ILE A 9 13.96 7.24 -1.95
C ILE A 9 13.36 6.06 -1.20
N LEU A 10 13.53 6.05 0.12
CA LEU A 10 12.91 5.04 0.95
C LEU A 10 11.44 5.38 1.13
N ALA A 11 10.60 4.40 0.85
CA ALA A 11 9.15 4.52 1.00
C ALA A 11 8.61 3.31 1.75
N ALA A 12 7.38 3.41 2.21
CA ALA A 12 6.70 2.30 2.87
C ALA A 12 5.27 2.24 2.39
N SER A 13 4.73 1.04 2.31
CA SER A 13 3.35 0.81 1.92
C SER A 13 2.77 -0.32 2.76
N VAL A 14 1.45 -0.46 2.71
CA VAL A 14 0.78 -1.47 3.51
C VAL A 14 -0.35 -2.13 2.71
N CYS A 15 -0.30 -3.46 2.69
CA CYS A 15 -1.35 -4.29 2.11
C CYS A 15 -2.31 -4.66 3.24
N VAL A 16 -3.41 -3.94 3.35
CA VAL A 16 -4.41 -4.16 4.41
C VAL A 16 -5.46 -5.13 3.89
N ARG A 17 -5.59 -6.26 4.56
CA ARG A 17 -6.58 -7.28 4.19
C ARG A 17 -7.74 -7.27 5.19
N ARG A 18 -8.93 -7.45 4.65
CA ARG A 18 -10.15 -7.64 5.43
C ARG A 18 -10.90 -8.79 4.76
N GLY A 19 -10.66 -10.03 5.24
CA GLY A 19 -11.16 -11.22 4.56
C GLY A 19 -10.67 -11.29 3.11
N ASP A 20 -11.59 -11.35 2.16
CA ASP A 20 -11.28 -11.40 0.74
C ASP A 20 -11.14 -10.02 0.09
N GLU A 21 -11.06 -8.97 0.91
CA GLU A 21 -10.91 -7.60 0.43
C GLU A 21 -9.53 -7.06 0.74
N VAL A 22 -9.09 -6.15 -0.12
CA VAL A 22 -7.84 -5.40 0.06
C VAL A 22 -8.12 -3.92 -0.13
N LEU A 23 -7.43 -3.08 0.64
CA LEU A 23 -7.56 -1.64 0.55
C LEU A 23 -6.59 -1.11 -0.50
N LEU A 24 -7.12 -0.47 -1.53
CA LEU A 24 -6.31 0.17 -2.56
C LEU A 24 -6.73 1.63 -2.70
N VAL A 25 -5.76 2.44 -3.10
CA VAL A 25 -5.97 3.85 -3.41
C VAL A 25 -5.68 4.07 -4.89
N GLN A 26 -6.46 4.94 -5.53
CA GLN A 26 -6.18 5.37 -6.88
C GLN A 26 -5.30 6.61 -6.81
N ARG A 27 -4.17 6.55 -7.49
CA ARG A 27 -3.21 7.65 -7.46
C ARG A 27 -3.77 8.86 -8.18
N GLY A 28 -3.72 10.00 -7.51
CA GLY A 28 -4.21 11.28 -8.04
C GLY A 28 -3.13 12.12 -8.71
N LYS A 29 -1.87 11.64 -8.75
CA LYS A 29 -0.75 12.37 -9.35
C LYS A 29 0.31 11.40 -9.86
N GLN A 30 1.23 11.93 -10.69
CA GLN A 30 2.36 11.16 -11.17
C GLN A 30 3.39 10.90 -10.05
N PRO A 31 4.17 9.81 -10.11
CA PRO A 31 4.09 8.76 -11.12
C PRO A 31 2.88 7.84 -10.92
N GLY A 32 2.39 7.25 -12.00
CA GLY A 32 1.30 6.28 -11.93
C GLY A 32 -0.09 6.86 -11.79
N LEU A 33 -0.30 8.10 -12.26
CA LEU A 33 -1.62 8.75 -12.22
C LEU A 33 -2.72 7.81 -12.71
N GLY A 34 -3.77 7.64 -11.91
CA GLY A 34 -4.91 6.81 -12.24
C GLY A 34 -4.76 5.33 -11.89
N LYS A 35 -3.55 4.87 -11.58
CA LYS A 35 -3.33 3.47 -11.20
C LYS A 35 -3.69 3.23 -9.74
N TRP A 36 -4.10 2.01 -9.44
CA TRP A 36 -4.43 1.60 -8.08
C TRP A 36 -3.21 0.98 -7.41
N ALA A 37 -2.99 1.36 -6.16
CA ALA A 37 -1.82 0.94 -5.39
C ALA A 37 -2.19 0.80 -3.92
N PHE A 38 -1.27 0.24 -3.13
CA PHE A 38 -1.43 0.24 -1.67
C PHE A 38 -1.26 1.65 -1.13
N PRO A 39 -1.93 1.97 -0.02
CA PRO A 39 -1.59 3.18 0.72
C PRO A 39 -0.10 3.16 1.08
N GLY A 40 0.55 4.30 0.93
CA GLY A 40 1.98 4.39 1.22
C GLY A 40 2.56 5.71 0.75
N GLY A 41 3.82 5.92 1.08
CA GLY A 41 4.55 7.11 0.70
C GLY A 41 5.95 7.14 1.26
N LYS A 42 6.59 8.28 1.14
CA LYS A 42 7.98 8.46 1.56
C LYS A 42 8.13 8.36 3.06
N VAL A 43 9.20 7.71 3.51
CA VAL A 43 9.57 7.68 4.92
C VAL A 43 10.18 9.01 5.30
N LYS A 44 9.71 9.61 6.39
CA LYS A 44 10.25 10.85 6.90
C LYS A 44 11.49 10.58 7.73
N PHE A 45 12.41 11.54 7.77
CA PHE A 45 13.61 11.42 8.58
C PHE A 45 13.25 11.10 10.04
N GLY A 46 13.88 10.07 10.59
CA GLY A 46 13.65 9.65 11.97
C GLY A 46 12.47 8.69 12.16
N GLU A 47 11.73 8.42 11.10
CA GLU A 47 10.57 7.52 11.11
C GLU A 47 11.00 6.13 10.66
N THR A 48 10.50 5.09 11.33
CA THR A 48 10.70 3.72 10.81
C THR A 48 9.78 3.48 9.62
N THR A 49 10.09 2.47 8.82
CA THR A 49 9.23 2.12 7.69
C THR A 49 7.84 1.68 8.17
N MET A 50 7.73 0.98 9.30
CA MET A 50 6.44 0.64 9.89
C MET A 50 5.63 1.87 10.27
N GLN A 51 6.29 2.83 10.92
CA GLN A 51 5.64 4.09 11.31
C GLN A 51 5.14 4.84 10.09
N ALA A 52 5.96 4.88 9.04
CA ALA A 52 5.59 5.54 7.79
C ALA A 52 4.38 4.88 7.15
N ALA A 53 4.36 3.54 7.08
CA ALA A 53 3.25 2.80 6.50
C ALA A 53 1.94 3.10 7.22
N LEU A 54 1.94 3.09 8.55
CA LEU A 54 0.74 3.38 9.35
C LEU A 54 0.31 4.83 9.24
N ARG A 55 1.27 5.75 9.21
CA ARG A 55 0.98 7.18 9.04
C ARG A 55 0.32 7.44 7.69
N GLU A 56 0.88 6.88 6.63
CA GLU A 56 0.33 7.05 5.27
C GLU A 56 -1.06 6.43 5.15
N LEU A 57 -1.28 5.27 5.77
CA LEU A 57 -2.59 4.63 5.79
C LEU A 57 -3.62 5.58 6.41
N LYS A 58 -3.27 6.21 7.52
CA LYS A 58 -4.16 7.14 8.20
C LYS A 58 -4.40 8.41 7.38
N GLU A 59 -3.32 8.97 6.81
CA GLU A 59 -3.42 10.19 6.01
C GLU A 59 -4.21 9.99 4.72
N GLU A 60 -3.98 8.87 4.02
CA GLU A 60 -4.60 8.64 2.72
C GLU A 60 -6.00 8.06 2.80
N CYS A 61 -6.29 7.27 3.83
CA CYS A 61 -7.52 6.49 3.89
C CYS A 61 -8.35 6.71 5.15
N GLY A 62 -7.78 7.32 6.18
CA GLY A 62 -8.48 7.46 7.47
C GLY A 62 -8.57 6.15 8.25
N ILE A 63 -7.78 5.16 7.90
CA ILE A 63 -7.84 3.80 8.46
C ILE A 63 -6.64 3.56 9.38
N SER A 64 -6.89 2.87 10.49
CA SER A 64 -5.88 2.27 11.35
C SER A 64 -5.92 0.76 11.16
N ALA A 65 -4.80 0.09 11.37
CA ALA A 65 -4.76 -1.37 11.24
C ALA A 65 -3.62 -1.93 12.09
N GLN A 66 -3.66 -3.24 12.33
CA GLN A 66 -2.57 -3.94 12.99
C GLN A 66 -1.55 -4.34 11.96
N ILE A 67 -0.37 -3.74 12.03
CA ILE A 67 0.70 -4.04 11.10
C ILE A 67 1.38 -5.36 11.50
N GLY A 68 1.64 -6.18 10.51
CA GLY A 68 2.30 -7.47 10.68
C GLY A 68 3.68 -7.50 10.05
N LYS A 69 4.00 -8.61 9.40
CA LYS A 69 5.32 -8.80 8.81
C LYS A 69 5.50 -7.98 7.54
N MET A 70 6.75 -7.65 7.26
CA MET A 70 7.11 -7.12 5.95
C MET A 70 6.93 -8.22 4.90
N ILE A 71 6.15 -7.93 3.88
CA ILE A 71 5.97 -8.86 2.77
C ILE A 71 7.22 -8.86 1.89
N GLY A 72 7.78 -7.69 1.65
CA GLY A 72 8.99 -7.57 0.86
C GLY A 72 9.44 -6.13 0.70
N LEU A 73 10.63 -5.99 0.13
CA LEU A 73 11.17 -4.71 -0.31
C LEU A 73 11.11 -4.69 -1.84
N TYR A 74 10.43 -3.70 -2.39
CA TYR A 74 10.21 -3.61 -3.83
C TYR A 74 10.83 -2.34 -4.37
N GLU A 75 11.64 -2.48 -5.41
CA GLU A 75 12.24 -1.32 -6.05
C GLU A 75 11.44 -0.95 -7.29
N VAL A 76 11.17 0.34 -7.43
CA VAL A 76 10.51 0.89 -8.61
C VAL A 76 11.46 1.92 -9.21
N ILE A 77 11.97 1.61 -10.38
CA ILE A 77 12.95 2.46 -11.07
C ILE A 77 12.35 2.86 -12.40
N GLN A 78 12.07 4.14 -12.55
CA GLN A 78 11.49 4.71 -13.77
C GLN A 78 12.14 6.05 -14.03
N ALA A 79 12.60 6.29 -15.26
CA ALA A 79 13.14 7.58 -15.68
C ALA A 79 14.05 8.20 -14.61
N ASP A 80 13.52 9.17 -13.85
CA ASP A 80 14.24 9.92 -12.84
C ASP A 80 13.83 9.58 -11.40
N VAL A 81 13.11 8.46 -11.23
CA VAL A 81 12.61 8.07 -9.91
C VAL A 81 13.12 6.68 -9.55
N HIS A 82 13.65 6.54 -8.33
CA HIS A 82 14.06 5.26 -7.78
C HIS A 82 13.51 5.14 -6.36
N PHE A 83 12.46 4.34 -6.19
CA PHE A 83 11.89 4.07 -4.87
C PHE A 83 12.31 2.69 -4.39
N ALA A 84 12.66 2.61 -3.11
CA ALA A 84 12.77 1.34 -2.38
C ALA A 84 11.62 1.31 -1.38
N ILE A 85 10.66 0.41 -1.60
CA ILE A 85 9.39 0.40 -0.88
C ILE A 85 9.33 -0.81 0.04
N ALA A 86 9.33 -0.57 1.35
CA ALA A 86 9.07 -1.61 2.35
C ALA A 86 7.56 -1.80 2.43
N CYS A 87 7.08 -2.96 1.98
CA CYS A 87 5.65 -3.26 1.94
C CYS A 87 5.28 -4.21 3.07
N TYR A 88 4.33 -3.80 3.91
CA TYR A 88 3.89 -4.57 5.07
C TYR A 88 2.51 -5.17 4.86
N PHE A 89 2.28 -6.29 5.53
CA PHE A 89 0.95 -6.86 5.70
C PHE A 89 0.28 -6.21 6.91
N ALA A 90 -1.01 -5.90 6.82
CA ALA A 90 -1.78 -5.46 7.97
C ALA A 90 -3.18 -6.08 7.94
N ARG A 91 -3.76 -6.19 9.13
CA ARG A 91 -5.08 -6.78 9.35
C ARG A 91 -5.86 -5.96 10.36
N ASP A 92 -7.09 -6.40 10.63
CA ASP A 92 -7.97 -5.82 11.64
C ASP A 92 -8.11 -4.31 11.45
N PRO A 93 -8.53 -3.87 10.25
CA PRO A 93 -8.69 -2.44 10.00
C PRO A 93 -9.81 -1.85 10.86
N ASP A 94 -9.59 -0.61 11.28
CA ASP A 94 -10.55 0.17 12.04
C ASP A 94 -10.74 1.52 11.37
N GLY A 95 -11.99 1.98 11.33
CA GLY A 95 -12.32 3.26 10.73
C GLY A 95 -13.10 3.11 9.43
N VAL A 96 -13.57 4.25 8.93
CA VAL A 96 -14.30 4.35 7.67
C VAL A 96 -13.41 5.07 6.67
N ILE A 97 -13.35 4.53 5.46
CA ILE A 97 -12.49 5.11 4.42
C ILE A 97 -12.87 6.56 4.15
N GLN A 98 -11.86 7.43 4.19
CA GLN A 98 -11.94 8.80 3.72
C GLN A 98 -10.68 9.04 2.89
N ALA A 99 -10.85 9.23 1.58
CA ALA A 99 -9.70 9.51 0.71
C ALA A 99 -9.06 10.83 1.10
N GLY A 100 -7.74 10.81 1.29
CA GLY A 100 -6.96 12.00 1.60
C GLY A 100 -6.72 12.86 0.35
N SER A 101 -6.03 13.97 0.54
CA SER A 101 -5.85 14.97 -0.50
C SER A 101 -5.06 14.49 -1.72
N ASP A 102 -4.16 13.53 -1.55
CA ASP A 102 -3.31 13.02 -2.63
C ASP A 102 -3.88 11.81 -3.35
N ALA A 103 -4.99 11.27 -2.87
CA ALA A 103 -5.65 10.12 -3.49
C ALA A 103 -6.88 10.58 -4.26
N ALA A 104 -7.04 10.10 -5.49
CA ALA A 104 -8.26 10.35 -6.27
C ALA A 104 -9.43 9.55 -5.71
N ASP A 105 -9.15 8.36 -5.16
CA ASP A 105 -10.16 7.47 -4.60
C ASP A 105 -9.48 6.47 -3.66
N ALA A 106 -10.25 5.87 -2.76
CA ALA A 106 -9.80 4.80 -1.88
C ALA A 106 -10.95 3.83 -1.66
N ARG A 107 -10.70 2.54 -1.83
CA ARG A 107 -11.76 1.52 -1.78
C ARG A 107 -11.28 0.20 -1.20
N TRP A 108 -12.21 -0.50 -0.55
CA TRP A 108 -12.09 -1.92 -0.30
C TRP A 108 -12.52 -2.66 -1.56
N LEU A 109 -11.62 -3.48 -2.10
CA LEU A 109 -11.85 -4.21 -3.35
C LEU A 109 -11.68 -5.70 -3.12
N LYS A 110 -12.54 -6.49 -3.74
CA LYS A 110 -12.41 -7.95 -3.70
C LYS A 110 -11.13 -8.36 -4.40
N VAL A 111 -10.32 -9.20 -3.77
CA VAL A 111 -9.02 -9.59 -4.33
C VAL A 111 -9.14 -10.26 -5.68
N HIS A 112 -10.24 -10.97 -5.95
CA HIS A 112 -10.44 -11.64 -7.23
C HIS A 112 -10.91 -10.68 -8.34
N GLU A 113 -11.23 -9.44 -8.00
CA GLU A 113 -11.72 -8.44 -8.96
C GLU A 113 -10.66 -7.41 -9.36
N ILE A 114 -9.54 -7.33 -8.61
CA ILE A 114 -8.56 -6.26 -8.84
C ILE A 114 -7.82 -6.42 -10.18
N GLY A 115 -7.79 -7.62 -10.75
CA GLY A 115 -7.15 -7.84 -12.05
C GLY A 115 -7.76 -7.07 -13.20
N ALA A 116 -9.00 -6.58 -13.05
CA ALA A 116 -9.65 -5.74 -14.05
C ALA A 116 -9.20 -4.27 -13.98
N LEU A 117 -8.45 -3.90 -12.97
CA LEU A 117 -8.03 -2.51 -12.74
C LEU A 117 -6.63 -2.27 -13.31
N ALA A 118 -6.34 -1.00 -13.57
CA ALA A 118 -4.98 -0.58 -13.89
C ALA A 118 -4.19 -0.51 -12.57
N LEU A 119 -3.39 -1.54 -12.31
CA LEU A 119 -2.63 -1.67 -11.07
C LEU A 119 -1.21 -1.13 -11.24
N ALA A 120 -0.70 -0.50 -10.19
CA ALA A 120 0.70 -0.14 -10.10
C ALA A 120 1.57 -1.40 -10.02
N ALA A 121 2.87 -1.25 -10.23
CA ALA A 121 3.82 -2.37 -10.22
C ALA A 121 3.74 -3.15 -8.90
N ASN A 122 3.81 -4.46 -8.99
CA ASN A 122 3.88 -5.41 -7.87
C ASN A 122 2.58 -5.60 -7.07
N ILE A 123 1.53 -4.83 -7.34
CA ILE A 123 0.31 -4.89 -6.52
C ILE A 123 -0.34 -6.28 -6.58
N ALA A 124 -0.60 -6.79 -7.77
CA ALA A 124 -1.24 -8.10 -7.91
C ALA A 124 -0.42 -9.21 -7.26
N GLN A 125 0.89 -9.17 -7.44
CA GLN A 125 1.82 -10.15 -6.88
C GLN A 125 1.82 -10.11 -5.35
N VAL A 126 1.86 -8.91 -4.77
CA VAL A 126 1.85 -8.74 -3.32
C VAL A 126 0.54 -9.20 -2.71
N VAL A 127 -0.59 -8.88 -3.35
CA VAL A 127 -1.90 -9.35 -2.89
C VAL A 127 -1.94 -10.88 -2.87
N ALA A 128 -1.44 -11.52 -3.92
CA ALA A 128 -1.36 -12.99 -3.95
C ALA A 128 -0.50 -13.53 -2.81
N THR A 129 0.65 -12.93 -2.57
CA THR A 129 1.54 -13.32 -1.48
C THR A 129 0.89 -13.13 -0.12
N SER A 130 0.04 -12.10 0.03
CA SER A 130 -0.61 -11.79 1.30
C SER A 130 -1.51 -12.91 1.82
N GLU A 131 -1.96 -13.81 0.95
CA GLU A 131 -2.75 -14.98 1.37
C GLU A 131 -2.02 -15.81 2.42
N GLN A 132 -0.70 -15.85 2.38
CA GLN A 132 0.12 -16.62 3.32
C GLN A 132 0.08 -16.08 4.74
N PHE A 133 -0.30 -14.81 4.89
CA PHE A 133 -0.31 -14.14 6.19
C PHE A 133 -1.69 -14.11 6.84
N LEU A 134 -2.72 -14.57 6.12
CA LEU A 134 -4.07 -14.64 6.68
C LEU A 134 -4.20 -15.82 7.62
N THR A 135 -4.90 -15.60 8.74
CA THR A 135 -5.22 -16.68 9.68
C THR A 135 -6.43 -17.46 9.18
N ILE A 136 -6.71 -18.60 9.83
CA ILE A 136 -7.92 -19.37 9.54
C ILE A 136 -9.16 -18.51 9.79
N SER A 137 -9.14 -17.69 10.85
CA SER A 137 -10.26 -16.79 11.17
C SER A 137 -10.51 -15.78 10.06
N ASP A 138 -9.43 -15.17 9.54
CA ASP A 138 -9.53 -14.22 8.42
C ASP A 138 -10.14 -14.89 7.20
N LYS A 139 -9.70 -16.11 6.90
CA LYS A 139 -10.17 -16.87 5.74
C LYS A 139 -11.62 -17.30 5.88
N SER A 140 -12.07 -17.57 7.10
CA SER A 140 -13.47 -17.92 7.36
C SER A 140 -14.43 -16.81 6.97
N ASP A 141 -14.01 -15.55 7.09
CA ASP A 141 -14.85 -14.42 6.74
C ASP A 141 -15.17 -14.38 5.24
N VAL A 142 -14.33 -14.97 4.42
CA VAL A 142 -14.54 -15.08 2.98
C VAL A 142 -15.76 -15.96 2.67
N LEU A 143 -16.04 -16.94 3.54
CA LEU A 143 -17.10 -17.93 3.32
C LEU A 143 -18.47 -17.50 3.87
N ARG A 144 -18.55 -16.35 4.48
CA ARG A 144 -19.80 -15.86 5.11
C ARG A 144 -20.63 -14.99 4.18
#